data_c008aaa6fdd3c135179b1af00e761269
#
_entry.id   c008aaa6fdd3c135179b1af00e761269
#
_cell.length_a   1.000
_cell.length_b   1.000
_cell.length_c   1.000
_cell.angle_alpha   90.00
_cell.angle_beta   90.00
_cell.angle_gamma   90.00
#
_symmetry.space_group_name_H-M   'P 1'
#
loop_
_entity.id
_entity.type
_entity.pdbx_description
1 polymer ?
#
loop_
_entity_poly.entity_id
_entity_poly.type
_entity_poly.pdbx_seq_one_letter_code
_entity_poly.pdbx_strand_id
1 'polypeptide(L)'
;YVGSIRASVRASREPGMQSFYFLADYHALIKCQEPARVQRSTLEIAASWLAAGLDPEHVTFYRQSDIPEIPELTWLLTCVTGKGLLNRAHAYKAMLDKNQAVGQDADADVSAGLFMYPVLMGADILMFSAHQVPVGRDQIQHIEMARDMAASFNHLYGEHFTLPEAAIEDNVATLLGLDGRKMSKSYDNTIPLFCAPAQLRKLIGSIVTDSRA
;
A
#
# COMPACT_ATOMS: atom_id res chain seq x y z
N TYR A 1 -5.36 7.78 -8.67
CA TYR A 1 -6.83 7.80 -8.65
C TYR A 1 -7.41 6.65 -9.46
N VAL A 2 -7.10 6.56 -10.75
CA VAL A 2 -7.73 5.59 -11.66
C VAL A 2 -7.39 4.15 -11.29
N GLY A 3 -6.19 3.88 -10.79
CA GLY A 3 -5.72 2.55 -10.48
C GLY A 3 -6.37 1.94 -9.23
N SER A 4 -6.33 2.61 -8.10
CA SER A 4 -6.78 2.04 -6.83
C SER A 4 -8.03 2.70 -6.27
N ILE A 5 -8.05 4.03 -6.11
CA ILE A 5 -9.15 4.72 -5.40
C ILE A 5 -10.50 4.48 -6.08
N ARG A 6 -10.58 4.62 -7.40
CA ARG A 6 -11.83 4.45 -8.15
C ARG A 6 -12.41 3.05 -8.01
N ALA A 7 -11.56 2.05 -8.07
CA ALA A 7 -11.96 0.66 -7.98
C ALA A 7 -12.42 0.31 -6.56
N SER A 8 -11.68 0.75 -5.55
CA SER A 8 -12.06 0.58 -4.15
C SER A 8 -13.37 1.29 -3.80
N VAL A 9 -13.59 2.54 -4.28
CA VAL A 9 -14.86 3.25 -4.11
C VAL A 9 -16.03 2.51 -4.76
N ARG A 10 -15.80 1.84 -5.91
CA ARG A 10 -16.83 1.02 -6.54
C ARG A 10 -17.14 -0.21 -5.69
N ALA A 11 -16.09 -0.96 -5.28
CA ALA A 11 -16.23 -2.15 -4.45
C ALA A 11 -16.92 -1.87 -3.11
N SER A 12 -16.66 -0.71 -2.50
CA SER A 12 -17.28 -0.32 -1.22
C SER A 12 -18.81 -0.14 -1.29
N ARG A 13 -19.37 -0.06 -2.50
CA ARG A 13 -20.81 0.10 -2.73
C ARG A 13 -21.53 -1.22 -3.08
N GLU A 14 -20.80 -2.32 -3.12
CA GLU A 14 -21.38 -3.62 -3.40
C GLU A 14 -22.21 -4.12 -2.22
N PRO A 15 -23.45 -4.62 -2.43
CA PRO A 15 -24.30 -5.11 -1.36
C PRO A 15 -23.63 -6.25 -0.59
N GLY A 16 -23.68 -6.20 0.75
CA GLY A 16 -23.11 -7.22 1.62
C GLY A 16 -21.61 -7.11 1.85
N MET A 17 -20.95 -6.12 1.26
CA MET A 17 -19.55 -5.84 1.48
C MET A 17 -19.36 -4.90 2.67
N GLN A 18 -18.52 -5.29 3.64
CA GLN A 18 -18.01 -4.41 4.69
C GLN A 18 -16.60 -4.02 4.34
N SER A 19 -16.36 -2.74 4.09
CA SER A 19 -15.10 -2.22 3.58
C SER A 19 -14.34 -1.43 4.63
N PHE A 20 -13.05 -1.73 4.75
CA PHE A 20 -12.09 -1.06 5.64
C PHE A 20 -11.01 -0.41 4.79
N TYR A 21 -10.85 0.89 4.91
CA TYR A 21 -9.78 1.64 4.24
C TYR A 21 -9.03 2.47 5.26
N PHE A 22 -7.72 2.53 5.14
CA PHE A 22 -6.91 3.25 6.10
C PHE A 22 -5.78 4.06 5.45
N LEU A 23 -5.35 5.04 6.21
CA LEU A 23 -4.21 5.89 5.89
C LEU A 23 -2.99 5.30 6.58
N ALA A 24 -2.06 4.77 5.80
CA ALA A 24 -0.92 3.99 6.26
C ALA A 24 0.23 4.87 6.79
N ASP A 25 -0.03 5.64 7.85
CA ASP A 25 0.92 6.61 8.39
C ASP A 25 2.11 5.96 9.12
N TYR A 26 1.95 4.80 9.74
CA TYR A 26 3.09 4.03 10.25
C TYR A 26 3.98 3.48 9.13
N HIS A 27 3.40 2.94 8.07
CA HIS A 27 4.16 2.49 6.91
C HIS A 27 4.92 3.64 6.24
N ALA A 28 4.38 4.85 6.27
CA ALA A 28 5.03 6.03 5.71
C ALA A 28 6.38 6.33 6.37
N LEU A 29 6.56 6.00 7.67
CA LEU A 29 7.78 6.27 8.43
C LEU A 29 9.01 5.52 7.90
N ILE A 30 8.83 4.46 7.12
CA ILE A 30 9.94 3.73 6.49
C ILE A 30 10.73 4.63 5.54
N LYS A 31 10.03 5.57 4.87
CA LYS A 31 10.63 6.44 3.84
C LYS A 31 10.51 7.93 4.13
N CYS A 32 9.66 8.33 5.05
CA CYS A 32 9.38 9.71 5.39
C CYS A 32 9.31 9.88 6.91
N GLN A 33 10.36 10.46 7.47
CA GLN A 33 10.47 10.71 8.92
C GLN A 33 10.23 12.17 9.29
N GLU A 34 9.74 12.99 8.35
CA GLU A 34 9.38 14.39 8.56
C GLU A 34 7.93 14.50 9.06
N PRO A 35 7.67 14.83 10.34
CA PRO A 35 6.31 14.78 10.91
C PRO A 35 5.30 15.66 10.17
N ALA A 36 5.68 16.89 9.83
CA ALA A 36 4.79 17.82 9.13
C ALA A 36 4.37 17.30 7.74
N ARG A 37 5.27 16.59 7.06
CA ARG A 37 4.99 15.99 5.76
C ARG A 37 4.05 14.80 5.90
N VAL A 38 4.28 13.91 6.87
CA VAL A 38 3.41 12.76 7.13
C VAL A 38 2.00 13.25 7.45
N GLN A 39 1.87 14.21 8.38
CA GLN A 39 0.58 14.78 8.77
C GLN A 39 -0.17 15.40 7.59
N ARG A 40 0.51 16.22 6.79
CA ARG A 40 -0.09 16.86 5.60
C ARG A 40 -0.54 15.81 4.59
N SER A 41 0.32 14.83 4.27
CA SER A 41 0.00 13.78 3.30
C SER A 41 -1.18 12.93 3.76
N THR A 42 -1.30 12.64 5.04
CA THR A 42 -2.44 11.93 5.61
C THR A 42 -3.75 12.67 5.34
N LEU A 43 -3.78 13.98 5.59
CA LEU A 43 -4.97 14.80 5.33
C LEU A 43 -5.30 14.92 3.83
N GLU A 44 -4.27 15.14 2.99
CA GLU A 44 -4.45 15.24 1.54
C GLU A 44 -4.94 13.92 0.92
N ILE A 45 -4.46 12.78 1.39
CA ILE A 45 -4.92 11.46 0.94
C ILE A 45 -6.36 11.24 1.40
N ALA A 46 -6.70 11.54 2.66
CA ALA A 46 -8.07 11.45 3.15
C ALA A 46 -9.03 12.29 2.30
N ALA A 47 -8.70 13.56 2.07
CA ALA A 47 -9.49 14.45 1.21
C ALA A 47 -9.63 13.89 -0.21
N SER A 48 -8.58 13.25 -0.76
CA SER A 48 -8.62 12.63 -2.08
C SER A 48 -9.61 11.48 -2.16
N TRP A 49 -9.66 10.62 -1.15
CA TRP A 49 -10.59 9.50 -1.09
C TRP A 49 -12.03 9.97 -1.00
N LEU A 50 -12.32 10.94 -0.12
CA LEU A 50 -13.65 11.53 0.02
C LEU A 50 -14.11 12.25 -1.25
N ALA A 51 -13.23 13.07 -1.84
CA ALA A 51 -13.50 13.75 -3.10
C ALA A 51 -13.71 12.78 -4.28
N ALA A 52 -13.10 11.60 -4.24
CA ALA A 52 -13.31 10.54 -5.22
C ALA A 52 -14.64 9.79 -5.05
N GLY A 53 -15.38 10.08 -3.98
CA GLY A 53 -16.71 9.51 -3.71
C GLY A 53 -16.69 8.32 -2.76
N LEU A 54 -15.65 8.17 -1.92
CA LEU A 54 -15.73 7.26 -0.78
C LEU A 54 -16.78 7.81 0.19
N ASP A 55 -17.73 6.96 0.53
CA ASP A 55 -18.83 7.33 1.44
C ASP A 55 -18.50 6.84 2.86
N PRO A 56 -18.16 7.76 3.79
CA PRO A 56 -17.80 7.38 5.15
C PRO A 56 -18.96 6.76 5.96
N GLU A 57 -20.21 6.90 5.51
CA GLU A 57 -21.37 6.28 6.15
C GLU A 57 -21.44 4.77 5.84
N HIS A 58 -20.77 4.32 4.76
CA HIS A 58 -20.81 2.93 4.28
C HIS A 58 -19.49 2.17 4.44
N VAL A 59 -18.41 2.85 4.89
CA VAL A 59 -17.10 2.23 5.06
C VAL A 59 -16.50 2.60 6.40
N THR A 60 -15.59 1.77 6.90
CA THR A 60 -14.72 2.15 8.00
C THR A 60 -13.46 2.78 7.41
N PHE A 61 -13.31 4.10 7.58
CA PHE A 61 -12.17 4.85 7.07
C PHE A 61 -11.40 5.50 8.22
N TYR A 62 -10.14 5.11 8.43
CA TYR A 62 -9.36 5.46 9.62
C TYR A 62 -7.88 5.72 9.30
N ARG A 63 -7.15 6.30 10.24
CA ARG A 63 -5.68 6.28 10.22
C ARG A 63 -5.19 5.01 10.91
N GLN A 64 -4.13 4.42 10.39
CA GLN A 64 -3.50 3.26 11.00
C GLN A 64 -3.10 3.54 12.46
N SER A 65 -2.58 4.73 12.74
CA SER A 65 -2.19 5.16 14.10
C SER A 65 -3.35 5.42 15.06
N ASP A 66 -4.60 5.45 14.59
CA ASP A 66 -5.76 5.56 15.46
C ASP A 66 -6.15 4.22 16.11
N ILE A 67 -5.57 3.12 15.65
CA ILE A 67 -5.84 1.77 16.14
C ILE A 67 -4.60 1.24 16.88
N PRO A 68 -4.50 1.44 18.21
CA PRO A 68 -3.33 1.05 18.99
C PRO A 68 -3.09 -0.47 19.02
N GLU A 69 -4.10 -1.27 18.72
CA GLU A 69 -4.02 -2.71 18.67
C GLU A 69 -3.23 -3.21 17.43
N ILE A 70 -3.10 -2.41 16.37
CA ILE A 70 -2.33 -2.80 15.16
C ILE A 70 -0.83 -3.01 15.49
N PRO A 71 -0.11 -2.07 16.13
CA PRO A 71 1.25 -2.34 16.55
C PRO A 71 1.36 -3.43 17.62
N GLU A 72 0.37 -3.61 18.48
CA GLU A 72 0.32 -4.70 19.44
C GLU A 72 0.22 -6.06 18.72
N LEU A 73 -0.72 -6.19 17.77
CA LEU A 73 -0.84 -7.39 16.94
C LEU A 73 0.42 -7.62 16.10
N THR A 74 1.05 -6.55 15.60
CA THR A 74 2.33 -6.66 14.88
C THR A 74 3.39 -7.35 15.73
N TRP A 75 3.47 -7.03 17.03
CA TRP A 75 4.39 -7.70 17.93
C TRP A 75 4.04 -9.19 18.11
N LEU A 76 2.78 -9.51 18.31
CA LEU A 76 2.32 -10.90 18.46
C LEU A 76 2.63 -11.74 17.21
N LEU A 77 2.36 -11.18 16.01
CA LEU A 77 2.68 -11.82 14.75
C LEU A 77 4.21 -11.95 14.53
N THR A 78 5.00 -10.97 14.97
CA THR A 78 6.47 -11.03 14.91
C THR A 78 6.98 -12.27 15.66
N CYS A 79 6.41 -12.60 16.81
CA CYS A 79 6.84 -13.73 17.63
C CYS A 79 6.58 -15.10 16.96
N VAL A 80 5.65 -15.19 16.02
CA VAL A 80 5.32 -16.42 15.28
C VAL A 80 5.84 -16.43 13.84
N THR A 81 6.50 -15.35 13.42
CA THR A 81 6.99 -15.18 12.04
C THR A 81 8.46 -15.56 11.95
N GLY A 82 8.77 -16.58 11.17
CA GLY A 82 10.15 -16.99 10.93
C GLY A 82 10.92 -15.94 10.11
N LYS A 83 12.16 -15.62 10.51
CA LYS A 83 13.04 -14.69 9.77
C LYS A 83 13.19 -15.06 8.29
N GLY A 84 13.17 -16.37 7.97
CA GLY A 84 13.23 -16.86 6.60
C GLY A 84 12.07 -16.39 5.71
N LEU A 85 10.87 -16.18 6.28
CA LEU A 85 9.75 -15.58 5.57
C LEU A 85 10.06 -14.13 5.20
N LEU A 86 10.52 -13.34 6.16
CA LEU A 86 10.85 -11.91 5.95
C LEU A 86 12.02 -11.72 4.97
N ASN A 87 13.00 -12.61 4.98
CA ASN A 87 14.12 -12.57 4.02
C ASN A 87 13.65 -12.70 2.56
N ARG A 88 12.45 -13.22 2.31
CA ARG A 88 11.88 -13.37 0.96
C ARG A 88 11.12 -12.15 0.47
N ALA A 89 10.85 -11.16 1.35
CA ALA A 89 10.12 -9.95 1.00
C ALA A 89 10.83 -9.17 -0.13
N HIS A 90 10.06 -8.79 -1.16
CA HIS A 90 10.59 -8.15 -2.36
C HIS A 90 11.39 -6.88 -2.07
N ALA A 91 10.90 -6.02 -1.16
CA ALA A 91 11.58 -4.76 -0.84
C ALA A 91 12.93 -4.99 -0.15
N TYR A 92 13.02 -5.98 0.75
CA TYR A 92 14.27 -6.36 1.38
C TYR A 92 15.25 -6.91 0.36
N LYS A 93 14.83 -7.85 -0.49
CA LYS A 93 15.66 -8.38 -1.57
C LYS A 93 16.16 -7.30 -2.51
N ALA A 94 15.30 -6.37 -2.92
CA ALA A 94 15.68 -5.27 -3.79
C ALA A 94 16.76 -4.36 -3.16
N MET A 95 16.75 -4.18 -1.82
CA MET A 95 17.82 -3.47 -1.12
C MET A 95 19.11 -4.28 -1.10
N LEU A 96 19.06 -5.58 -0.82
CA LEU A 96 20.24 -6.46 -0.88
C LEU A 96 20.90 -6.41 -2.26
N ASP A 97 20.11 -6.59 -3.33
CA ASP A 97 20.61 -6.56 -4.71
C ASP A 97 21.23 -5.22 -5.05
N LYS A 98 20.61 -4.11 -4.64
CA LYS A 98 21.17 -2.76 -4.82
C LYS A 98 22.50 -2.58 -4.10
N ASN A 99 22.59 -3.00 -2.83
CA ASN A 99 23.80 -2.86 -2.02
C ASN A 99 24.94 -3.71 -2.58
N GLN A 100 24.63 -4.94 -2.99
CA GLN A 100 25.59 -5.82 -3.64
C GLN A 100 26.12 -5.24 -4.96
N ALA A 101 25.24 -4.64 -5.76
CA ALA A 101 25.62 -4.02 -7.05
C ALA A 101 26.62 -2.87 -6.89
N VAL A 102 26.63 -2.20 -5.74
CA VAL A 102 27.57 -1.10 -5.43
C VAL A 102 28.69 -1.51 -4.46
N GLY A 103 28.80 -2.80 -4.14
CA GLY A 103 29.86 -3.34 -3.27
C GLY A 103 29.73 -2.94 -1.79
N GLN A 104 28.54 -2.60 -1.34
CA GLN A 104 28.24 -2.30 0.07
C GLN A 104 27.89 -3.57 0.85
N ASP A 105 27.89 -3.46 2.19
CA ASP A 105 27.32 -4.49 3.05
C ASP A 105 25.87 -4.79 2.65
N ALA A 106 25.47 -6.06 2.72
CA ALA A 106 24.16 -6.51 2.27
C ALA A 106 23.02 -5.73 2.97
N ASP A 107 23.16 -5.49 4.25
CA ASP A 107 22.16 -4.80 5.07
C ASP A 107 22.41 -3.28 5.21
N ALA A 108 23.33 -2.70 4.43
CA ALA A 108 23.57 -1.26 4.45
C ALA A 108 22.27 -0.50 4.19
N ASP A 109 21.99 0.50 5.03
CA ASP A 109 20.77 1.34 4.98
C ASP A 109 19.43 0.57 5.09
N VAL A 110 19.45 -0.68 5.48
CA VAL A 110 18.23 -1.44 5.78
C VAL A 110 17.80 -1.16 7.23
N SER A 111 16.72 -0.37 7.38
CA SER A 111 16.13 -0.17 8.70
C SER A 111 15.34 -1.40 9.15
N ALA A 112 15.22 -1.60 10.47
CA ALA A 112 14.32 -2.62 11.03
C ALA A 112 12.88 -2.45 10.51
N GLY A 113 12.41 -1.22 10.32
CA GLY A 113 11.10 -0.94 9.73
C GLY A 113 10.96 -1.47 8.30
N LEU A 114 11.99 -1.30 7.45
CA LEU A 114 11.98 -1.85 6.09
C LEU A 114 11.96 -3.40 6.10
N PHE A 115 12.62 -4.02 7.07
CA PHE A 115 12.62 -5.48 7.20
C PHE A 115 11.31 -6.02 7.75
N MET A 116 10.69 -5.30 8.71
CA MET A 116 9.54 -5.73 9.49
C MET A 116 8.17 -5.29 8.91
N TYR A 117 8.13 -4.35 7.94
CA TYR A 117 6.85 -3.84 7.46
C TYR A 117 5.88 -4.93 6.92
N PRO A 118 6.32 -6.09 6.40
CA PRO A 118 5.38 -7.12 6.01
C PRO A 118 4.57 -7.69 7.18
N VAL A 119 5.13 -7.65 8.40
CA VAL A 119 4.41 -8.07 9.61
C VAL A 119 3.37 -7.01 10.01
N LEU A 120 3.73 -5.73 9.94
CA LEU A 120 2.77 -4.64 10.15
C LEU A 120 1.62 -4.70 9.13
N MET A 121 1.93 -4.95 7.85
CA MET A 121 0.90 -5.13 6.82
C MET A 121 0.03 -6.37 7.09
N GLY A 122 0.62 -7.46 7.57
CA GLY A 122 -0.12 -8.62 8.05
C GLY A 122 -1.11 -8.26 9.17
N ALA A 123 -0.67 -7.46 10.14
CA ALA A 123 -1.51 -6.97 11.22
C ALA A 123 -2.68 -6.11 10.71
N ASP A 124 -2.43 -5.16 9.78
CA ASP A 124 -3.48 -4.35 9.17
C ASP A 124 -4.59 -5.20 8.54
N ILE A 125 -4.22 -6.31 7.89
CA ILE A 125 -5.15 -7.20 7.21
C ILE A 125 -5.89 -8.10 8.20
N LEU A 126 -5.17 -8.70 9.14
CA LEU A 126 -5.68 -9.71 10.06
C LEU A 126 -6.50 -9.13 11.20
N MET A 127 -6.24 -7.88 11.60
CA MET A 127 -6.96 -7.19 12.69
C MET A 127 -8.47 -7.20 12.48
N PHE A 128 -8.91 -7.05 11.24
CA PHE A 128 -10.33 -6.95 10.88
C PHE A 128 -10.88 -8.22 10.22
N SER A 129 -10.15 -9.33 10.31
CA SER A 129 -10.54 -10.61 9.67
C SER A 129 -10.90 -10.45 8.19
N ALA A 130 -10.09 -9.68 7.46
CA ALA A 130 -10.35 -9.40 6.06
C ALA A 130 -10.36 -10.71 5.24
N HIS A 131 -11.45 -10.96 4.51
CA HIS A 131 -11.58 -12.10 3.61
C HIS A 131 -10.89 -11.85 2.29
N GLN A 132 -11.04 -10.63 1.75
CA GLN A 132 -10.47 -10.22 0.48
C GLN A 132 -9.69 -8.92 0.61
N VAL A 133 -8.52 -8.88 0.01
CA VAL A 133 -7.67 -7.70 -0.01
C VAL A 133 -7.42 -7.30 -1.46
N PRO A 134 -8.04 -6.19 -1.94
CA PRO A 134 -7.80 -5.67 -3.29
C PRO A 134 -6.36 -5.19 -3.42
N VAL A 135 -5.60 -5.86 -4.28
CA VAL A 135 -4.18 -5.55 -4.49
C VAL A 135 -3.78 -5.63 -5.95
N GLY A 136 -2.74 -4.87 -6.31
CA GLY A 136 -2.03 -5.08 -7.56
C GLY A 136 -1.22 -6.38 -7.54
N ARG A 137 -0.88 -6.90 -8.71
CA ARG A 137 -0.11 -8.16 -8.86
C ARG A 137 1.23 -8.16 -8.12
N ASP A 138 1.86 -7.00 -7.99
CA ASP A 138 3.11 -6.80 -7.26
C ASP A 138 2.97 -6.94 -5.74
N GLN A 139 1.75 -6.92 -5.21
CA GLN A 139 1.46 -7.04 -3.78
C GLN A 139 0.98 -8.44 -3.35
N ILE A 140 0.80 -9.38 -4.28
CA ILE A 140 0.33 -10.75 -3.97
C ILE A 140 1.22 -11.41 -2.93
N GLN A 141 2.55 -11.25 -3.03
CA GLN A 141 3.48 -11.82 -2.07
C GLN A 141 3.17 -11.40 -0.63
N HIS A 142 2.75 -10.14 -0.41
CA HIS A 142 2.44 -9.67 0.94
C HIS A 142 1.17 -10.32 1.50
N ILE A 143 0.19 -10.62 0.65
CA ILE A 143 -1.00 -11.36 1.07
C ILE A 143 -0.64 -12.80 1.43
N GLU A 144 0.22 -13.45 0.64
CA GLU A 144 0.72 -14.80 0.97
C GLU A 144 1.51 -14.79 2.29
N MET A 145 2.32 -13.77 2.53
CA MET A 145 3.02 -13.63 3.82
C MET A 145 2.04 -13.43 4.99
N ALA A 146 0.97 -12.64 4.82
CA ALA A 146 -0.06 -12.48 5.84
C ALA A 146 -0.79 -13.80 6.12
N ARG A 147 -1.07 -14.61 5.08
CA ARG A 147 -1.63 -15.96 5.22
C ARG A 147 -0.70 -16.89 6.00
N ASP A 148 0.61 -16.89 5.69
CA ASP A 148 1.60 -17.69 6.40
C ASP A 148 1.67 -17.31 7.90
N MET A 149 1.61 -16.00 8.21
CA MET A 149 1.58 -15.50 9.59
C MET A 149 0.31 -15.94 10.31
N ALA A 150 -0.85 -15.78 9.68
CA ALA A 150 -2.14 -16.21 10.24
C ALA A 150 -2.16 -17.73 10.49
N ALA A 151 -1.69 -18.52 9.53
CA ALA A 151 -1.61 -19.96 9.67
C ALA A 151 -0.67 -20.39 10.82
N SER A 152 0.49 -19.73 10.95
CA SER A 152 1.43 -20.00 12.05
C SER A 152 0.82 -19.66 13.40
N PHE A 153 0.11 -18.53 13.49
CA PHE A 153 -0.58 -18.12 14.71
C PHE A 153 -1.71 -19.08 15.08
N ASN A 154 -2.57 -19.40 14.10
CA ASN A 154 -3.69 -20.33 14.30
C ASN A 154 -3.21 -21.74 14.70
N HIS A 155 -2.09 -22.19 14.14
CA HIS A 155 -1.51 -23.49 14.52
C HIS A 155 -1.08 -23.53 15.99
N LEU A 156 -0.54 -22.44 16.52
CA LEU A 156 -0.02 -22.39 17.90
C LEU A 156 -1.10 -22.08 18.94
N TYR A 157 -2.06 -21.24 18.60
CA TYR A 157 -3.00 -20.65 19.56
C TYR A 157 -4.46 -20.99 19.30
N GLY A 158 -4.76 -21.73 18.23
CA GLY A 158 -6.12 -22.05 17.79
C GLY A 158 -6.61 -21.08 16.70
N GLU A 159 -7.76 -21.39 16.13
CA GLU A 159 -8.36 -20.62 15.02
C GLU A 159 -8.81 -19.21 15.48
N HIS A 160 -7.97 -18.23 15.23
CA HIS A 160 -8.21 -16.80 15.54
C HIS A 160 -8.37 -15.94 14.28
N PHE A 161 -7.56 -16.21 13.25
CA PHE A 161 -7.51 -15.38 12.05
C PHE A 161 -8.11 -16.09 10.84
N THR A 162 -8.92 -15.36 10.09
CA THR A 162 -9.31 -15.72 8.72
C THR A 162 -8.11 -15.59 7.80
N LEU A 163 -7.88 -16.56 6.92
CA LEU A 163 -6.81 -16.49 5.91
C LEU A 163 -7.27 -15.59 4.76
N PRO A 164 -6.64 -14.42 4.56
CA PRO A 164 -7.06 -13.46 3.54
C PRO A 164 -6.77 -13.97 2.13
N GLU A 165 -7.56 -13.52 1.14
CA GLU A 165 -7.33 -13.78 -0.27
C GLU A 165 -7.03 -12.50 -1.03
N ALA A 166 -6.09 -12.58 -1.99
CA ALA A 166 -5.80 -11.45 -2.87
C ALA A 166 -6.92 -11.31 -3.90
N ALA A 167 -7.60 -10.18 -3.93
CA ALA A 167 -8.51 -9.80 -5.00
C ALA A 167 -7.74 -8.98 -6.04
N ILE A 168 -7.46 -9.59 -7.20
CA ILE A 168 -6.66 -8.97 -8.26
C ILE A 168 -7.60 -8.24 -9.22
N GLU A 169 -7.37 -6.94 -9.38
CA GLU A 169 -8.06 -6.18 -10.42
C GLU A 169 -7.33 -6.31 -11.76
N ASP A 170 -7.87 -7.12 -12.65
CA ASP A 170 -7.27 -7.36 -13.98
C ASP A 170 -7.35 -6.16 -14.93
N ASN A 171 -8.13 -5.14 -14.62
CA ASN A 171 -8.47 -4.02 -15.51
C ASN A 171 -7.78 -2.69 -15.20
N VAL A 172 -6.68 -2.67 -14.44
CA VAL A 172 -5.92 -1.44 -14.29
C VAL A 172 -5.01 -1.25 -15.50
N ALA A 173 -5.56 -0.59 -16.53
CA ALA A 173 -4.76 -0.17 -17.68
C ALA A 173 -3.55 0.64 -17.21
N THR A 174 -2.38 0.34 -17.73
CA THR A 174 -1.18 1.14 -17.49
C THR A 174 -1.44 2.57 -17.97
N LEU A 175 -1.53 3.52 -17.06
CA LEU A 175 -1.65 4.93 -17.42
C LEU A 175 -0.35 5.42 -18.03
N LEU A 176 -0.46 6.12 -19.17
CA LEU A 176 0.67 6.80 -19.77
C LEU A 176 0.91 8.15 -19.05
N GLY A 177 2.16 8.44 -18.76
CA GLY A 177 2.61 9.72 -18.23
C GLY A 177 2.72 10.78 -19.32
N LEU A 178 3.15 11.98 -18.92
CA LEU A 178 3.32 13.14 -19.82
C LEU A 178 4.26 12.83 -21.00
N ASP A 179 5.19 11.92 -20.83
CA ASP A 179 6.24 11.52 -21.78
C ASP A 179 5.87 10.25 -22.58
N GLY A 180 4.64 9.77 -22.49
CA GLY A 180 4.17 8.56 -23.18
C GLY A 180 4.62 7.23 -22.57
N ARG A 181 5.51 7.25 -21.54
CA ARG A 181 5.90 6.06 -20.77
C ARG A 181 4.88 5.78 -19.68
N LYS A 182 4.99 4.63 -19.00
CA LYS A 182 4.20 4.34 -17.79
C LYS A 182 4.30 5.51 -16.80
N MET A 183 3.16 6.01 -16.34
CA MET A 183 3.10 7.08 -15.34
C MET A 183 3.75 6.63 -14.03
N SER A 184 4.72 7.38 -13.55
CA SER A 184 5.42 7.08 -12.30
C SER A 184 5.99 8.35 -11.68
N LYS A 185 5.96 8.45 -10.35
CA LYS A 185 6.64 9.52 -9.60
C LYS A 185 8.15 9.54 -9.86
N SER A 186 8.76 8.36 -10.03
CA SER A 186 10.19 8.22 -10.31
C SER A 186 10.61 8.74 -11.69
N TYR A 187 9.68 8.93 -12.62
CA TYR A 187 9.92 9.49 -13.94
C TYR A 187 9.50 10.95 -14.06
N ASP A 188 8.99 11.54 -12.98
CA ASP A 188 8.46 12.92 -12.94
C ASP A 188 7.47 13.22 -14.07
N ASN A 189 6.71 12.20 -14.51
CA ASN A 189 5.77 12.27 -15.63
C ASN A 189 4.30 12.17 -15.18
N THR A 190 4.02 12.53 -13.92
CA THR A 190 2.69 12.45 -13.32
C THR A 190 1.95 13.77 -13.39
N ILE A 191 0.61 13.70 -13.36
CA ILE A 191 -0.25 14.87 -13.15
C ILE A 191 -0.73 14.82 -11.69
N PRO A 192 -0.31 15.77 -10.82
CA PRO A 192 -0.79 15.81 -9.44
C PRO A 192 -2.30 16.03 -9.37
N LEU A 193 -2.99 15.27 -8.50
CA LEU A 193 -4.45 15.31 -8.40
C LEU A 193 -4.96 16.70 -7.99
N PHE A 194 -4.23 17.39 -7.12
CA PHE A 194 -4.54 18.73 -6.62
C PHE A 194 -3.51 19.77 -7.11
N CYS A 195 -3.31 19.88 -8.41
CA CYS A 195 -2.50 20.96 -8.94
C CYS A 195 -3.33 22.20 -9.25
N ALA A 196 -2.69 23.36 -9.17
CA ALA A 196 -3.33 24.63 -9.55
C ALA A 196 -3.76 24.58 -11.04
N PRO A 197 -4.90 25.22 -11.42
CA PRO A 197 -5.41 25.18 -12.80
C PRO A 197 -4.39 25.63 -13.86
N ALA A 198 -3.55 26.61 -13.55
CA ALA A 198 -2.48 27.06 -14.46
C ALA A 198 -1.41 26.00 -14.68
N GLN A 199 -1.02 25.28 -13.60
CA GLN A 199 -0.09 24.16 -13.67
C GLN A 199 -0.69 22.99 -14.46
N LEU A 200 -1.95 22.65 -14.21
CA LEU A 200 -2.66 21.61 -14.93
C LEU A 200 -2.65 21.88 -16.45
N ARG A 201 -2.98 23.09 -16.87
CA ARG A 201 -2.95 23.49 -18.30
C ARG A 201 -1.56 23.32 -18.91
N LYS A 202 -0.50 23.70 -18.18
CA LYS A 202 0.88 23.51 -18.63
C LYS A 202 1.24 22.04 -18.78
N LEU A 203 0.89 21.20 -17.81
CA LEU A 203 1.15 19.75 -17.85
C LEU A 203 0.38 19.07 -19.00
N ILE A 204 -0.90 19.38 -19.18
CA ILE A 204 -1.69 18.84 -20.28
C ILE A 204 -1.09 19.27 -21.64
N GLY A 205 -0.66 20.51 -21.77
CA GLY A 205 -0.01 21.01 -23.00
C GLY A 205 1.36 20.36 -23.28
N SER A 206 1.98 19.69 -22.30
CA SER A 206 3.26 18.99 -22.46
C SER A 206 3.10 17.49 -22.73
N ILE A 207 1.87 16.95 -22.78
CA ILE A 207 1.63 15.54 -23.10
C ILE A 207 2.11 15.24 -24.53
N VAL A 208 2.94 14.21 -24.65
CA VAL A 208 3.34 13.72 -25.98
C VAL A 208 2.12 13.11 -26.65
N THR A 209 1.65 13.74 -27.74
CA THR A 209 0.56 13.25 -28.56
C THR A 209 1.13 12.64 -29.84
N ASP A 210 0.48 11.57 -30.35
CA ASP A 210 0.82 11.02 -31.66
C ASP A 210 0.40 12.02 -32.75
N SER A 211 1.29 12.31 -33.69
CA SER A 211 1.03 13.18 -34.84
C SER A 211 0.23 12.52 -35.94
N ARG A 212 -0.32 11.35 -35.71
CA ARG A 212 -1.22 10.66 -36.65
C ARG A 212 -2.64 11.21 -36.47
N ALA A 213 -2.97 12.14 -37.34
CA ALA A 213 -4.35 12.51 -37.63
C ALA A 213 -5.01 11.44 -38.51
#